data_774eca03f24160818363a95e74164f16
#
_entry.id   774eca03f24160818363a95e74164f16
#
_cell.length_a   1.000
_cell.length_b   1.000
_cell.length_c   1.000
_cell.angle_alpha   90.00
_cell.angle_beta   90.00
_cell.angle_gamma   90.00
#
_symmetry.space_group_name_H-M   'P 1'
#
loop_
_entity.id
_entity.type
_entity.pdbx_description
1 polymer ?
#
loop_
_entity_poly.entity_id
_entity_poly.type
_entity_poly.pdbx_seq_one_letter_code
_entity_poly.pdbx_strand_id
1 'polypeptide(L)'
;MIYSYTAKKRIRKSFGKLGDVLPIPNLIELQVLSYNKFLGKNSKGVIDFSNSGLDEVFKSVFPIYDYANNCKLEYTGFKLGREEYTEEECRITGKSYSVPLKVDLKLSINIDSKSSGQLEIFENKEVFLGDMPIMTKFGTFIINGTERVVVSQLHRSPGVFFDHDRGKTHSSGKLLFSARVIPYRGSWLDFEFDQKDIVFARIDRRRKIASTIILRALGYDTKQILDLFYENNTVTIEKGNFFINQKLDDLKGSIAAFDIKHKSKVIVPKGKRITIRHIESAKTSKMKSFQIPNEFLWGKRICNDVIDQSTGEVILSCNQQITQELVETILESNLKKFEILHTNELDRGPFICNTLDVDPTTDQETALIEIYRMMRPGEPPTKDAASQLFMNLFQSSDRYDLSAVGRMKFNTRVGRTETEGEGTLANEDIIEVLKTLINIRNGFDTVDDIDHLGNRRVKCVGEMVENVFRIGLVRVEKAVKERMSTMELAEKLQPKDIVNSKPITATLKEFFGTSQLSQFMDQNNPLAEITHKRRISSLGPGGLSRERAGFEVRDVHPTHYGRICPIETPEG
;
A
#
# COMPACT_ATOMS: atom_id res chain seq x y z
N MET A 1 10.87 -14.90 -56.54
CA MET A 1 9.72 -15.65 -55.95
C MET A 1 9.49 -16.89 -56.75
N ILE A 2 9.48 -18.07 -56.12
CA ILE A 2 9.21 -19.31 -56.80
C ILE A 2 7.73 -19.61 -56.62
N TYR A 3 6.99 -19.60 -57.71
CA TYR A 3 5.57 -19.99 -57.76
C TYR A 3 5.47 -21.43 -58.29
N SER A 4 4.69 -22.28 -57.63
CA SER A 4 4.37 -23.61 -58.16
C SER A 4 2.88 -23.72 -58.44
N TYR A 5 2.54 -24.30 -59.59
CA TYR A 5 1.16 -24.62 -59.95
C TYR A 5 0.85 -26.05 -59.49
N THR A 6 -0.27 -26.24 -58.81
CA THR A 6 -0.80 -27.57 -58.48
C THR A 6 -1.83 -28.00 -59.51
N ALA A 7 -2.14 -29.31 -59.56
CA ALA A 7 -3.16 -29.86 -60.45
C ALA A 7 -4.54 -29.15 -60.33
N LYS A 8 -4.84 -28.48 -59.25
CA LYS A 8 -6.05 -27.67 -59.03
C LYS A 8 -5.91 -26.20 -59.41
N LYS A 9 -4.90 -25.82 -60.18
CA LYS A 9 -4.58 -24.43 -60.61
C LYS A 9 -4.40 -23.44 -59.46
N ARG A 10 -3.99 -23.89 -58.26
CA ARG A 10 -3.68 -23.02 -57.14
C ARG A 10 -2.24 -22.55 -57.23
N ILE A 11 -2.03 -21.25 -57.20
CA ILE A 11 -0.70 -20.66 -57.10
C ILE A 11 -0.27 -20.74 -55.61
N ARG A 12 0.79 -21.49 -55.32
CA ARG A 12 1.40 -21.57 -54.01
C ARG A 12 2.68 -20.76 -53.99
N LYS A 13 2.78 -19.84 -53.06
CA LYS A 13 3.99 -19.05 -52.81
C LYS A 13 4.82 -19.75 -51.74
N SER A 14 6.07 -20.08 -52.07
CA SER A 14 6.99 -20.65 -51.08
C SER A 14 7.67 -19.53 -50.32
N PHE A 15 7.60 -19.55 -48.99
CA PHE A 15 8.27 -18.62 -48.09
C PHE A 15 9.56 -19.22 -47.49
N GLY A 16 9.92 -20.46 -47.84
CA GLY A 16 11.05 -21.19 -47.24
C GLY A 16 12.43 -20.62 -47.57
N LYS A 17 12.54 -19.66 -48.54
CA LYS A 17 13.77 -18.98 -48.88
C LYS A 17 13.75 -17.47 -48.54
N LEU A 18 12.70 -17.01 -47.87
CA LEU A 18 12.66 -15.65 -47.35
C LEU A 18 13.47 -15.65 -46.03
N GLY A 19 14.46 -14.76 -45.96
CA GLY A 19 15.16 -14.54 -44.71
C GLY A 19 14.22 -14.06 -43.61
N ASP A 20 14.54 -14.36 -42.38
CA ASP A 20 13.77 -13.91 -41.21
C ASP A 20 13.76 -12.38 -41.18
N VAL A 21 12.58 -11.79 -41.25
CA VAL A 21 12.39 -10.32 -41.16
C VAL A 21 12.58 -9.85 -39.72
N LEU A 22 12.17 -10.67 -38.75
CA LEU A 22 12.35 -10.43 -37.33
C LEU A 22 12.81 -11.74 -36.67
N PRO A 23 13.77 -11.68 -35.74
CA PRO A 23 14.17 -12.86 -34.99
C PRO A 23 12.99 -13.32 -34.11
N ILE A 24 12.85 -14.63 -33.95
CA ILE A 24 11.87 -15.20 -33.01
C ILE A 24 12.28 -14.81 -31.59
N PRO A 25 11.43 -14.15 -30.80
CA PRO A 25 11.77 -13.79 -29.44
C PRO A 25 11.96 -15.04 -28.59
N ASN A 26 12.89 -14.97 -27.62
CA ASN A 26 13.05 -16.07 -26.65
C ASN A 26 11.80 -16.19 -25.80
N LEU A 27 11.06 -17.29 -25.95
CA LEU A 27 9.77 -17.50 -25.29
C LEU A 27 9.84 -17.63 -23.77
N ILE A 28 11.02 -18.00 -23.23
CA ILE A 28 11.27 -18.16 -21.78
C ILE A 28 12.12 -17.03 -21.19
N GLU A 29 12.36 -15.97 -21.96
CA GLU A 29 13.26 -14.88 -21.57
C GLU A 29 12.84 -14.22 -20.25
N LEU A 30 11.54 -14.05 -20.02
CA LEU A 30 10.99 -13.47 -18.79
C LEU A 30 11.47 -14.22 -17.53
N GLN A 31 11.43 -15.55 -17.56
CA GLN A 31 11.88 -16.39 -16.44
C GLN A 31 13.39 -16.26 -16.20
N VAL A 32 14.16 -16.38 -17.27
CA VAL A 32 15.63 -16.35 -17.21
C VAL A 32 16.14 -14.98 -16.79
N LEU A 33 15.62 -13.90 -17.39
CA LEU A 33 16.05 -12.53 -17.04
C LEU A 33 15.69 -12.16 -15.60
N SER A 34 14.49 -12.52 -15.14
CA SER A 34 14.06 -12.26 -13.77
C SER A 34 15.00 -12.90 -12.75
N TYR A 35 15.37 -14.16 -12.97
CA TYR A 35 16.24 -14.87 -12.05
C TYR A 35 17.70 -14.40 -12.13
N ASN A 36 18.17 -14.10 -13.35
CA ASN A 36 19.51 -13.53 -13.54
C ASN A 36 19.64 -12.15 -12.89
N LYS A 37 18.62 -11.31 -12.96
CA LYS A 37 18.58 -10.01 -12.26
C LYS A 37 18.68 -10.21 -10.75
N PHE A 38 17.98 -11.19 -10.18
CA PHE A 38 18.09 -11.52 -8.76
C PHE A 38 19.51 -11.93 -8.38
N LEU A 39 20.16 -12.78 -9.17
CA LEU A 39 21.54 -13.24 -8.91
C LEU A 39 22.62 -12.22 -9.30
N GLY A 40 22.29 -11.13 -9.99
CA GLY A 40 23.25 -10.16 -10.52
C GLY A 40 24.01 -10.64 -11.76
N LYS A 41 23.50 -11.64 -12.50
CA LYS A 41 24.10 -12.10 -13.75
C LYS A 41 23.64 -11.23 -14.92
N ASN A 42 24.56 -10.56 -15.59
CA ASN A 42 24.27 -9.83 -16.83
C ASN A 42 23.99 -10.82 -17.99
N SER A 43 23.37 -10.33 -19.06
CA SER A 43 23.07 -11.12 -20.28
C SER A 43 24.28 -11.82 -20.91
N LYS A 44 25.49 -11.38 -20.58
CA LYS A 44 26.77 -12.01 -20.97
C LYS A 44 27.32 -13.02 -19.95
N GLY A 45 26.55 -13.34 -18.89
CA GLY A 45 26.97 -14.26 -17.85
C GLY A 45 28.02 -13.69 -16.85
N VAL A 46 28.40 -12.43 -17.01
CA VAL A 46 29.28 -11.75 -16.06
C VAL A 46 28.44 -11.35 -14.85
N ILE A 47 28.93 -11.70 -13.67
CA ILE A 47 28.26 -11.37 -12.40
C ILE A 47 28.66 -9.95 -12.02
N ASP A 48 27.68 -9.04 -12.08
CA ASP A 48 27.80 -7.71 -11.51
C ASP A 48 26.98 -7.68 -10.22
N PHE A 49 27.67 -7.73 -9.10
CA PHE A 49 27.04 -7.81 -7.78
C PHE A 49 26.46 -6.48 -7.31
N SER A 50 26.83 -5.35 -7.93
CA SER A 50 26.57 -4.01 -7.38
C SER A 50 25.12 -3.55 -7.45
N ASN A 51 24.25 -4.23 -8.23
CA ASN A 51 22.82 -3.91 -8.37
C ASN A 51 21.97 -5.18 -8.56
N SER A 52 22.33 -6.27 -7.88
CA SER A 52 21.53 -7.48 -7.88
C SER A 52 20.45 -7.44 -6.80
N GLY A 53 19.30 -8.07 -7.06
CA GLY A 53 18.26 -8.20 -6.03
C GLY A 53 18.77 -8.87 -4.75
N LEU A 54 19.73 -9.80 -4.88
CA LEU A 54 20.36 -10.47 -3.73
C LEU A 54 21.21 -9.48 -2.90
N ASP A 55 21.98 -8.60 -3.55
CA ASP A 55 22.76 -7.56 -2.86
C ASP A 55 21.86 -6.53 -2.16
N GLU A 56 20.78 -6.12 -2.83
CA GLU A 56 19.77 -5.22 -2.23
C GLU A 56 19.13 -5.84 -0.98
N VAL A 57 18.85 -7.14 -1.00
CA VAL A 57 18.32 -7.84 0.18
C VAL A 57 19.33 -7.83 1.32
N PHE A 58 20.60 -8.10 1.05
CA PHE A 58 21.64 -8.02 2.10
C PHE A 58 21.75 -6.60 2.66
N LYS A 59 21.85 -5.59 1.82
CA LYS A 59 21.95 -4.18 2.24
C LYS A 59 20.73 -3.71 3.04
N SER A 60 19.55 -4.29 2.80
CA SER A 60 18.32 -3.93 3.54
C SER A 60 18.26 -4.52 4.95
N VAL A 61 19.05 -5.54 5.28
CA VAL A 61 19.06 -6.20 6.59
C VAL A 61 20.33 -5.86 7.37
N PHE A 62 21.46 -5.75 6.69
CA PHE A 62 22.71 -5.31 7.30
C PHE A 62 22.87 -3.78 7.21
N PRO A 63 23.52 -3.16 8.17
CA PRO A 63 24.22 -3.72 9.31
C PRO A 63 23.29 -4.16 10.45
N ILE A 64 23.66 -5.26 11.14
CA ILE A 64 22.93 -5.77 12.30
C ILE A 64 23.62 -5.26 13.56
N TYR A 65 22.84 -4.59 14.43
CA TYR A 65 23.30 -4.10 15.73
C TYR A 65 22.79 -5.00 16.85
N ASP A 66 23.57 -5.14 17.90
CA ASP A 66 23.13 -5.71 19.17
C ASP A 66 22.14 -4.79 19.88
N TYR A 67 21.35 -5.34 20.82
CA TYR A 67 20.39 -4.55 21.64
C TYR A 67 21.06 -3.45 22.47
N ALA A 68 22.31 -3.62 22.85
CA ALA A 68 23.12 -2.64 23.59
C ALA A 68 23.94 -1.70 22.67
N ASN A 69 23.88 -1.88 21.34
CA ASN A 69 24.70 -1.18 20.34
C ASN A 69 26.24 -1.30 20.55
N ASN A 70 26.68 -2.36 21.24
CA ASN A 70 28.10 -2.61 21.50
C ASN A 70 28.78 -3.38 20.36
N CYS A 71 28.01 -4.15 19.61
CA CYS A 71 28.49 -4.98 18.49
C CYS A 71 27.75 -4.61 17.21
N LYS A 72 28.48 -4.59 16.09
CA LYS A 72 27.96 -4.32 14.76
C LYS A 72 28.46 -5.39 13.79
N LEU A 73 27.54 -6.06 13.10
CA LEU A 73 27.86 -7.01 12.02
C LEU A 73 27.53 -6.36 10.67
N GLU A 74 28.55 -6.15 9.85
CA GLU A 74 28.46 -5.51 8.54
C GLU A 74 28.61 -6.55 7.42
N TYR A 75 27.91 -6.33 6.34
CA TYR A 75 28.01 -7.05 5.08
C TYR A 75 28.92 -6.28 4.12
N THR A 76 29.89 -6.96 3.51
CA THR A 76 30.82 -6.35 2.56
C THR A 76 30.65 -6.86 1.13
N GLY A 77 30.15 -8.08 0.95
CA GLY A 77 29.91 -8.66 -0.37
C GLY A 77 29.49 -10.12 -0.31
N PHE A 78 29.06 -10.67 -1.44
CA PHE A 78 28.74 -12.09 -1.55
C PHE A 78 29.43 -12.73 -2.76
N LYS A 79 29.54 -14.05 -2.73
CA LYS A 79 30.05 -14.86 -3.83
C LYS A 79 29.20 -16.10 -3.99
N LEU A 80 28.97 -16.48 -5.24
CA LEU A 80 28.41 -17.78 -5.58
C LEU A 80 29.54 -18.74 -5.87
N GLY A 81 29.52 -19.88 -5.22
CA GLY A 81 30.51 -20.94 -5.45
C GLY A 81 30.30 -21.63 -6.80
N ARG A 82 31.12 -22.68 -7.04
CA ARG A 82 30.95 -23.51 -8.23
C ARG A 82 29.92 -24.60 -7.99
N GLU A 83 29.31 -25.04 -9.06
CA GLU A 83 28.37 -26.17 -9.07
C GLU A 83 29.13 -27.44 -8.63
N GLU A 84 28.56 -28.19 -7.69
CA GLU A 84 29.14 -29.47 -7.24
C GLU A 84 28.81 -30.61 -8.19
N TYR A 85 27.60 -30.54 -8.80
CA TYR A 85 27.08 -31.58 -9.68
C TYR A 85 26.53 -30.93 -10.95
N THR A 86 26.62 -31.65 -12.07
CA THR A 86 26.00 -31.26 -13.33
C THR A 86 24.48 -31.46 -13.29
N GLU A 87 23.75 -30.85 -14.22
CA GLU A 87 22.29 -31.00 -14.33
C GLU A 87 21.88 -32.48 -14.45
N GLU A 88 22.62 -33.27 -15.26
CA GLU A 88 22.35 -34.69 -15.48
C GLU A 88 22.63 -35.54 -14.24
N GLU A 89 23.75 -35.29 -13.57
CA GLU A 89 24.11 -35.99 -12.32
C GLU A 89 23.06 -35.72 -11.23
N CYS A 90 22.55 -34.48 -11.13
CA CYS A 90 21.47 -34.13 -10.18
C CYS A 90 20.19 -34.93 -10.45
N ARG A 91 19.82 -35.12 -11.73
CA ARG A 91 18.63 -35.91 -12.10
C ARG A 91 18.79 -37.40 -11.75
N ILE A 92 19.96 -37.96 -12.01
CA ILE A 92 20.23 -39.37 -11.76
C ILE A 92 20.38 -39.68 -10.27
N THR A 93 21.10 -38.81 -9.53
CA THR A 93 21.42 -39.03 -8.10
C THR A 93 20.31 -38.53 -7.15
N GLY A 94 19.29 -37.87 -7.65
CA GLY A 94 18.22 -37.32 -6.82
C GLY A 94 18.63 -36.09 -5.99
N LYS A 95 19.68 -35.38 -6.42
CA LYS A 95 20.17 -34.16 -5.76
C LYS A 95 19.53 -32.89 -6.34
N SER A 96 19.68 -31.79 -5.63
CA SER A 96 19.26 -30.47 -6.11
C SER A 96 20.39 -29.77 -6.84
N TYR A 97 20.09 -29.13 -7.97
CA TYR A 97 21.05 -28.32 -8.70
C TYR A 97 21.18 -26.96 -8.02
N SER A 98 22.24 -26.77 -7.26
CA SER A 98 22.48 -25.59 -6.43
C SER A 98 23.96 -25.23 -6.35
N VAL A 99 24.24 -24.00 -5.96
CA VAL A 99 25.59 -23.51 -5.67
C VAL A 99 25.67 -22.99 -4.24
N PRO A 100 26.79 -23.15 -3.55
CA PRO A 100 26.96 -22.59 -2.23
C PRO A 100 27.05 -21.08 -2.29
N LEU A 101 26.19 -20.41 -1.49
CA LEU A 101 26.21 -18.97 -1.29
C LEU A 101 27.14 -18.64 -0.13
N LYS A 102 28.14 -17.83 -0.39
CA LYS A 102 29.14 -17.38 0.58
C LYS A 102 29.05 -15.86 0.72
N VAL A 103 29.23 -15.36 1.92
CA VAL A 103 29.11 -13.93 2.25
C VAL A 103 30.35 -13.48 3.01
N ASP A 104 30.86 -12.31 2.67
CA ASP A 104 31.93 -11.65 3.37
C ASP A 104 31.34 -10.75 4.46
N LEU A 105 31.71 -11.00 5.72
CA LEU A 105 31.16 -10.35 6.90
C LEU A 105 32.29 -9.72 7.74
N LYS A 106 31.96 -8.56 8.33
CA LYS A 106 32.83 -7.81 9.23
C LYS A 106 32.13 -7.58 10.56
N LEU A 107 32.71 -8.10 11.63
CA LEU A 107 32.22 -7.88 12.99
C LEU A 107 33.08 -6.81 13.66
N SER A 108 32.45 -5.75 14.15
CA SER A 108 33.08 -4.69 14.92
C SER A 108 32.55 -4.74 16.37
N ILE A 109 33.45 -4.87 17.34
CA ILE A 109 33.10 -4.94 18.77
C ILE A 109 33.71 -3.73 19.48
N ASN A 110 32.91 -3.02 20.24
CA ASN A 110 33.31 -1.87 21.05
C ASN A 110 33.65 -2.37 22.47
N ILE A 111 34.92 -2.46 22.83
CA ILE A 111 35.36 -3.10 24.09
C ILE A 111 35.25 -2.14 25.29
N ASP A 112 35.24 -0.82 25.08
CA ASP A 112 35.24 0.15 26.17
C ASP A 112 34.24 1.28 25.98
N SER A 113 33.19 1.25 26.80
CA SER A 113 32.26 2.39 26.97
C SER A 113 32.83 3.53 27.82
N LYS A 114 34.06 3.44 28.35
CA LYS A 114 34.63 4.39 29.33
C LYS A 114 35.98 5.02 28.99
N SER A 115 36.73 4.54 28.01
CA SER A 115 38.00 5.15 27.60
C SER A 115 38.28 4.90 26.12
N SER A 116 38.46 5.97 25.34
CA SER A 116 38.91 6.05 23.92
C SER A 116 38.81 4.74 23.13
N GLY A 117 37.65 4.51 22.55
CA GLY A 117 37.19 3.29 21.89
C GLY A 117 38.22 2.59 21.01
N GLN A 118 38.80 1.53 21.51
CA GLN A 118 39.45 0.55 20.66
C GLN A 118 38.39 -0.36 20.07
N LEU A 119 38.15 -0.22 18.76
CA LEU A 119 37.30 -1.11 17.97
C LEU A 119 38.12 -2.36 17.63
N GLU A 120 37.75 -3.51 18.17
CA GLU A 120 38.23 -4.78 17.62
C GLU A 120 37.42 -5.15 16.38
N ILE A 121 38.12 -5.40 15.28
CA ILE A 121 37.52 -5.70 14.00
C ILE A 121 37.91 -7.13 13.63
N PHE A 122 36.90 -7.98 13.44
CA PHE A 122 37.07 -9.36 12.95
C PHE A 122 36.42 -9.47 11.56
N GLU A 123 37.25 -9.75 10.55
CA GLU A 123 36.75 -9.99 9.19
C GLU A 123 36.79 -11.48 8.89
N ASN A 124 35.66 -12.03 8.48
CA ASN A 124 35.60 -13.38 7.92
C ASN A 124 35.11 -13.32 6.49
N LYS A 125 35.95 -13.78 5.60
CA LYS A 125 35.63 -13.95 4.19
C LYS A 125 34.99 -15.32 3.96
N GLU A 126 34.02 -15.35 3.03
CA GLU A 126 33.39 -16.58 2.54
C GLU A 126 32.64 -17.40 3.60
N VAL A 127 31.90 -16.73 4.49
CA VAL A 127 30.99 -17.40 5.43
C VAL A 127 29.88 -18.09 4.66
N PHE A 128 29.71 -19.40 4.84
CA PHE A 128 28.65 -20.18 4.18
C PHE A 128 27.25 -19.80 4.70
N LEU A 129 26.36 -19.44 3.81
CA LEU A 129 25.01 -19.01 4.15
C LEU A 129 23.91 -19.97 3.69
N GLY A 130 24.25 -20.96 2.89
CA GLY A 130 23.33 -21.98 2.39
C GLY A 130 23.53 -22.26 0.91
N ASP A 131 22.76 -23.22 0.40
CA ASP A 131 22.77 -23.60 -1.01
C ASP A 131 21.66 -22.86 -1.75
N MET A 132 22.05 -22.13 -2.80
CA MET A 132 21.13 -21.39 -3.67
C MET A 132 20.83 -22.25 -4.90
N PRO A 133 19.55 -22.67 -5.12
CA PRO A 133 19.16 -23.35 -6.34
C PRO A 133 19.44 -22.50 -7.57
N ILE A 134 19.98 -23.10 -8.62
CA ILE A 134 20.30 -22.41 -9.88
C ILE A 134 19.30 -22.82 -10.96
N MET A 135 18.91 -21.85 -11.76
CA MET A 135 18.06 -22.08 -12.93
C MET A 135 18.87 -22.70 -14.07
N THR A 136 18.32 -23.73 -14.70
CA THR A 136 18.89 -24.34 -15.90
C THR A 136 18.79 -23.38 -17.10
N LYS A 137 19.49 -23.66 -18.17
CA LYS A 137 19.41 -22.90 -19.45
C LYS A 137 18.00 -22.88 -20.03
N PHE A 138 17.18 -23.85 -19.65
CA PHE A 138 15.79 -24.00 -20.11
C PHE A 138 14.76 -23.33 -19.20
N GLY A 139 15.16 -22.58 -18.19
CA GLY A 139 14.25 -21.87 -17.29
C GLY A 139 13.58 -22.75 -16.23
N THR A 140 14.18 -23.89 -15.90
CA THR A 140 13.70 -24.86 -14.90
C THR A 140 14.63 -24.93 -13.69
N PHE A 141 14.15 -25.55 -12.62
CA PHE A 141 14.94 -25.87 -11.43
C PHE A 141 14.94 -27.38 -11.22
N ILE A 142 16.10 -27.95 -10.84
CA ILE A 142 16.19 -29.36 -10.47
C ILE A 142 16.26 -29.42 -8.94
N ILE A 143 15.20 -29.92 -8.33
CA ILE A 143 15.07 -30.04 -6.88
C ILE A 143 14.80 -31.50 -6.52
N ASN A 144 15.71 -32.08 -5.73
CA ASN A 144 15.67 -33.50 -5.37
C ASN A 144 15.54 -34.43 -6.61
N GLY A 145 16.29 -34.13 -7.67
CA GLY A 145 16.30 -34.89 -8.93
C GLY A 145 15.10 -34.65 -9.84
N THR A 146 14.12 -33.86 -9.43
CA THR A 146 12.92 -33.58 -10.24
C THR A 146 12.97 -32.18 -10.85
N GLU A 147 12.60 -32.05 -12.11
CA GLU A 147 12.49 -30.74 -12.74
C GLU A 147 11.22 -30.04 -12.32
N ARG A 148 11.38 -28.81 -11.90
CA ARG A 148 10.30 -27.93 -11.46
C ARG A 148 10.30 -26.61 -12.20
N VAL A 149 9.13 -26.08 -12.43
CA VAL A 149 8.91 -24.75 -13.00
C VAL A 149 8.25 -23.89 -11.94
N VAL A 150 8.79 -22.69 -11.72
CA VAL A 150 8.15 -21.68 -10.87
C VAL A 150 7.26 -20.82 -11.75
N VAL A 151 5.95 -20.96 -11.58
CA VAL A 151 4.93 -20.23 -12.35
C VAL A 151 4.87 -18.78 -11.87
N SER A 152 4.81 -17.83 -12.80
CA SER A 152 4.66 -16.40 -12.48
C SER A 152 3.31 -16.13 -11.80
N GLN A 153 3.28 -15.26 -10.82
CA GLN A 153 2.08 -14.90 -10.07
C GLN A 153 1.48 -13.59 -10.58
N LEU A 154 0.18 -13.60 -10.85
CA LEU A 154 -0.58 -12.40 -11.13
C LEU A 154 -1.26 -11.93 -9.83
N HIS A 155 -0.78 -10.84 -9.25
CA HIS A 155 -1.31 -10.30 -8.02
C HIS A 155 -1.73 -8.84 -8.19
N ARG A 156 -2.49 -8.30 -7.24
CA ARG A 156 -2.82 -6.89 -7.23
C ARG A 156 -1.54 -6.07 -7.05
N SER A 157 -1.33 -5.06 -7.90
CA SER A 157 -0.16 -4.17 -7.80
C SER A 157 -0.13 -3.47 -6.44
N PRO A 158 1.04 -3.17 -5.87
CA PRO A 158 1.11 -2.23 -4.75
C PRO A 158 0.60 -0.84 -5.17
N GLY A 159 0.09 -0.07 -4.20
CA GLY A 159 -0.50 1.24 -4.41
C GLY A 159 -1.80 1.42 -3.61
N VAL A 160 -2.65 2.34 -4.03
CA VAL A 160 -3.97 2.57 -3.44
C VAL A 160 -5.07 2.20 -4.42
N PHE A 161 -6.14 1.56 -3.92
CA PHE A 161 -7.31 1.15 -4.69
C PHE A 161 -8.58 1.55 -3.98
N PHE A 162 -9.53 2.07 -4.74
CA PHE A 162 -10.85 2.43 -4.28
C PHE A 162 -11.89 1.50 -4.88
N ASP A 163 -12.74 0.94 -4.04
CA ASP A 163 -13.74 -0.06 -4.42
C ASP A 163 -15.07 0.19 -3.69
N HIS A 164 -16.11 -0.55 -4.03
CA HIS A 164 -17.37 -0.58 -3.33
C HIS A 164 -17.95 -2.00 -3.26
N ASP A 165 -18.82 -2.25 -2.30
CA ASP A 165 -19.46 -3.55 -2.04
C ASP A 165 -20.57 -3.92 -3.05
N ARG A 166 -20.85 -3.08 -4.03
CA ARG A 166 -21.94 -3.22 -5.01
C ARG A 166 -23.34 -3.33 -4.38
N GLY A 167 -23.50 -2.77 -3.19
CA GLY A 167 -24.77 -2.77 -2.47
C GLY A 167 -25.17 -4.15 -1.89
N LYS A 168 -24.23 -5.11 -1.81
CA LYS A 168 -24.53 -6.45 -1.29
C LYS A 168 -24.68 -6.49 0.22
N THR A 169 -24.04 -5.58 0.93
CA THR A 169 -24.00 -5.58 2.40
C THR A 169 -25.22 -4.91 3.03
N HIS A 170 -25.86 -3.98 2.35
CA HIS A 170 -27.00 -3.25 2.87
C HIS A 170 -28.30 -3.60 2.14
N SER A 171 -29.39 -3.84 2.88
CA SER A 171 -30.71 -4.21 2.33
C SER A 171 -31.31 -3.17 1.37
N SER A 172 -30.94 -1.89 1.52
CA SER A 172 -31.39 -0.79 0.62
C SER A 172 -30.55 -0.66 -0.66
N GLY A 173 -29.54 -1.50 -0.86
CA GLY A 173 -28.62 -1.37 -2.01
C GLY A 173 -27.66 -0.19 -1.93
N LYS A 174 -27.50 0.45 -0.75
CA LYS A 174 -26.55 1.54 -0.53
C LYS A 174 -25.12 1.06 -0.79
N LEU A 175 -24.37 1.79 -1.62
CA LEU A 175 -22.98 1.49 -1.91
C LEU A 175 -22.10 1.89 -0.73
N LEU A 176 -21.35 0.94 -0.21
CA LEU A 176 -20.34 1.16 0.82
C LEU A 176 -18.96 1.21 0.16
N PHE A 177 -18.36 2.38 0.14
CA PHE A 177 -17.07 2.63 -0.48
C PHE A 177 -15.94 2.26 0.47
N SER A 178 -14.85 1.77 -0.10
CA SER A 178 -13.63 1.43 0.63
C SER A 178 -12.39 1.86 -0.13
N ALA A 179 -11.35 2.21 0.60
CA ALA A 179 -10.01 2.45 0.08
C ALA A 179 -9.05 1.46 0.70
N ARG A 180 -8.15 0.91 -0.10
CA ARG A 180 -7.15 -0.05 0.36
C ARG A 180 -5.77 0.35 -0.08
N VAL A 181 -4.88 0.61 0.86
CA VAL A 181 -3.46 0.83 0.60
C VAL A 181 -2.74 -0.51 0.71
N ILE A 182 -2.15 -0.97 -0.39
CA ILE A 182 -1.44 -2.23 -0.49
C ILE A 182 0.04 -1.93 -0.70
N PRO A 183 0.91 -2.15 0.29
CA PRO A 183 2.35 -2.03 0.10
C PRO A 183 2.91 -3.24 -0.66
N TYR A 184 4.11 -3.08 -1.20
CA TYR A 184 4.91 -4.21 -1.67
C TYR A 184 5.36 -5.09 -0.49
N ARG A 185 5.71 -4.44 0.63
CA ARG A 185 6.10 -5.05 1.90
C ARG A 185 5.58 -4.19 3.05
N GLY A 186 4.89 -4.78 4.01
CA GLY A 186 4.38 -4.10 5.18
C GLY A 186 2.90 -4.37 5.45
N SER A 187 2.35 -3.64 6.39
CA SER A 187 0.96 -3.77 6.81
C SER A 187 -0.01 -3.10 5.84
N TRP A 188 -1.15 -3.76 5.60
CA TRP A 188 -2.23 -3.19 4.80
C TRP A 188 -3.02 -2.18 5.61
N LEU A 189 -3.43 -1.09 4.96
CA LEU A 189 -4.29 -0.09 5.55
C LEU A 189 -5.56 0.03 4.71
N ASP A 190 -6.69 -0.35 5.30
CA ASP A 190 -8.00 -0.28 4.67
C ASP A 190 -8.83 0.81 5.35
N PHE A 191 -9.52 1.65 4.57
CA PHE A 191 -10.57 2.56 5.02
C PHE A 191 -11.90 2.12 4.44
N GLU A 192 -12.95 2.06 5.24
CA GLU A 192 -14.26 1.62 4.80
C GLU A 192 -15.37 2.49 5.38
N PHE A 193 -16.38 2.81 4.57
CA PHE A 193 -17.60 3.43 5.04
C PHE A 193 -18.53 2.38 5.67
N ASP A 194 -19.12 2.74 6.79
CA ASP A 194 -20.18 1.95 7.42
C ASP A 194 -21.55 2.37 6.89
N GLN A 195 -22.58 1.61 7.25
CA GLN A 195 -23.98 1.89 6.90
C GLN A 195 -24.46 3.28 7.37
N LYS A 196 -23.89 3.79 8.47
CA LYS A 196 -24.16 5.10 9.07
C LYS A 196 -23.30 6.25 8.50
N ASP A 197 -22.61 6.02 7.40
CA ASP A 197 -21.65 6.98 6.81
C ASP A 197 -20.51 7.40 7.76
N ILE A 198 -20.05 6.49 8.61
CA ILE A 198 -18.89 6.64 9.46
C ILE A 198 -17.70 5.97 8.75
N VAL A 199 -16.54 6.60 8.78
CA VAL A 199 -15.34 6.07 8.17
C VAL A 199 -14.51 5.30 9.20
N PHE A 200 -14.36 4.01 8.97
CA PHE A 200 -13.52 3.13 9.79
C PHE A 200 -12.22 2.81 9.09
N ALA A 201 -11.20 2.52 9.88
CA ALA A 201 -9.92 2.02 9.41
C ALA A 201 -9.67 0.61 9.93
N ARG A 202 -8.97 -0.20 9.13
CA ARG A 202 -8.46 -1.53 9.53
C ARG A 202 -6.98 -1.63 9.17
N ILE A 203 -6.19 -2.15 10.07
CA ILE A 203 -4.79 -2.48 9.84
C ILE A 203 -4.68 -4.00 9.80
N ASP A 204 -4.07 -4.54 8.74
CA ASP A 204 -3.89 -6.00 8.53
C ASP A 204 -5.16 -6.83 8.76
N ARG A 205 -6.32 -6.31 8.32
CA ARG A 205 -7.63 -6.96 8.49
C ARG A 205 -8.04 -7.23 9.94
N ARG A 206 -7.44 -6.52 10.91
CA ARG A 206 -7.80 -6.57 12.32
C ARG A 206 -9.17 -5.91 12.56
N ARG A 207 -9.57 -5.78 13.83
CA ARG A 207 -10.79 -5.08 14.22
C ARG A 207 -10.81 -3.65 13.66
N LYS A 208 -11.96 -3.18 13.23
CA LYS A 208 -12.14 -1.82 12.73
C LYS A 208 -12.08 -0.80 13.88
N ILE A 209 -11.44 0.32 13.63
CA ILE A 209 -11.34 1.49 14.50
C ILE A 209 -11.81 2.72 13.72
N ALA A 210 -12.20 3.79 14.40
CA ALA A 210 -12.52 5.04 13.73
C ALA A 210 -11.28 5.58 12.97
N SER A 211 -11.46 6.04 11.73
CA SER A 211 -10.32 6.55 10.94
C SER A 211 -9.64 7.76 11.56
N THR A 212 -10.37 8.52 12.38
CA THR A 212 -9.87 9.68 13.14
C THR A 212 -8.84 9.29 14.19
N ILE A 213 -8.88 8.06 14.73
CA ILE A 213 -7.84 7.53 15.63
C ILE A 213 -6.48 7.51 14.93
N ILE A 214 -6.43 7.12 13.63
CA ILE A 214 -5.17 7.15 12.86
C ILE A 214 -4.70 8.60 12.68
N LEU A 215 -5.60 9.54 12.36
CA LEU A 215 -5.25 10.94 12.19
C LEU A 215 -4.73 11.56 13.51
N ARG A 216 -5.34 11.21 14.64
CA ARG A 216 -4.84 11.64 15.96
C ARG A 216 -3.49 11.01 16.29
N ALA A 217 -3.29 9.73 15.97
CA ALA A 217 -1.99 9.07 16.14
C ALA A 217 -0.88 9.74 15.32
N LEU A 218 -1.22 10.34 14.16
CA LEU A 218 -0.32 11.16 13.35
C LEU A 218 -0.05 12.56 13.96
N GLY A 219 -0.76 12.95 15.03
CA GLY A 219 -0.56 14.21 15.75
C GLY A 219 -1.53 15.33 15.37
N TYR A 220 -2.64 15.03 14.66
CA TYR A 220 -3.63 16.05 14.31
C TYR A 220 -4.71 16.19 15.38
N ASP A 221 -4.94 17.42 15.83
CA ASP A 221 -6.03 17.78 16.74
C ASP A 221 -7.38 17.81 16.02
N THR A 222 -8.49 17.76 16.79
CA THR A 222 -9.86 17.78 16.24
C THR A 222 -10.09 18.93 15.27
N LYS A 223 -9.63 20.15 15.62
CA LYS A 223 -9.71 21.32 14.75
C LYS A 223 -8.94 21.13 13.45
N GLN A 224 -7.70 20.69 13.53
CA GLN A 224 -6.85 20.44 12.38
C GLN A 224 -7.46 19.37 11.46
N ILE A 225 -8.03 18.31 12.04
CA ILE A 225 -8.74 17.28 11.27
C ILE A 225 -9.90 17.90 10.49
N LEU A 226 -10.73 18.72 11.12
CA LEU A 226 -11.86 19.36 10.44
C LEU A 226 -11.41 20.33 9.34
N ASP A 227 -10.38 21.13 9.58
CA ASP A 227 -9.80 22.06 8.59
C ASP A 227 -9.17 21.34 7.39
N LEU A 228 -8.71 20.08 7.54
CA LEU A 228 -8.18 19.28 6.44
C LEU A 228 -9.26 18.82 5.46
N PHE A 229 -10.50 18.57 5.93
CA PHE A 229 -11.56 17.96 5.13
C PHE A 229 -12.69 18.91 4.75
N TYR A 230 -12.88 20.00 5.49
CA TYR A 230 -13.99 20.92 5.29
C TYR A 230 -13.50 22.36 5.13
N GLU A 231 -14.26 23.12 4.34
CA GLU A 231 -14.13 24.57 4.28
C GLU A 231 -14.96 25.20 5.38
N ASN A 232 -14.48 26.32 5.94
CA ASN A 232 -15.12 27.03 7.02
C ASN A 232 -15.89 28.23 6.49
N ASN A 233 -17.12 28.41 6.98
CA ASN A 233 -17.93 29.60 6.72
C ASN A 233 -18.03 30.43 8.00
N THR A 234 -17.69 31.72 7.91
CA THR A 234 -17.81 32.63 9.04
C THR A 234 -19.25 33.14 9.14
N VAL A 235 -19.85 32.98 10.30
CA VAL A 235 -21.14 33.56 10.63
C VAL A 235 -20.92 34.78 11.53
N THR A 236 -21.49 35.92 11.16
CA THR A 236 -21.45 37.18 11.95
C THR A 236 -22.82 37.47 12.53
N ILE A 237 -22.87 38.00 13.75
CA ILE A 237 -24.10 38.36 14.46
C ILE A 237 -24.22 39.88 14.47
N GLU A 238 -25.27 40.40 13.81
CA GLU A 238 -25.54 41.82 13.81
C GLU A 238 -27.02 42.04 14.23
N LYS A 239 -27.23 42.80 15.30
CA LYS A 239 -28.57 43.14 15.82
C LYS A 239 -29.52 41.95 15.99
N GLY A 240 -29.01 40.82 16.47
CA GLY A 240 -29.82 39.60 16.66
C GLY A 240 -30.11 38.79 15.38
N ASN A 241 -29.51 39.17 14.25
CA ASN A 241 -29.61 38.42 13.00
C ASN A 241 -28.27 37.79 12.63
N PHE A 242 -28.32 36.60 12.02
CA PHE A 242 -27.16 35.89 11.54
C PHE A 242 -26.86 36.21 10.08
N PHE A 243 -25.60 36.50 9.77
CA PHE A 243 -25.11 36.71 8.42
C PHE A 243 -23.98 35.72 8.14
N ILE A 244 -24.08 34.98 7.02
CA ILE A 244 -23.07 34.02 6.60
C ILE A 244 -22.20 34.60 5.47
N ASN A 245 -20.89 34.43 5.57
CA ASN A 245 -19.94 34.76 4.52
C ASN A 245 -19.67 33.50 3.69
N GLN A 246 -20.59 33.19 2.77
CA GLN A 246 -20.48 32.03 1.87
C GLN A 246 -20.60 32.48 0.43
N LYS A 247 -19.79 31.91 -0.46
CA LYS A 247 -19.89 32.19 -1.90
C LYS A 247 -21.10 31.47 -2.47
N LEU A 248 -21.95 32.18 -3.24
CA LEU A 248 -23.07 31.57 -3.94
C LEU A 248 -22.67 30.57 -5.01
N ASP A 249 -21.41 30.63 -5.48
CA ASP A 249 -20.85 29.65 -6.40
C ASP A 249 -20.89 28.22 -5.80
N ASP A 250 -20.64 28.10 -4.48
CA ASP A 250 -20.61 26.83 -3.76
C ASP A 250 -22.00 26.20 -3.56
N LEU A 251 -23.05 27.02 -3.74
CA LEU A 251 -24.45 26.59 -3.65
C LEU A 251 -25.09 26.35 -5.02
N LYS A 252 -24.32 26.36 -6.09
CA LYS A 252 -24.82 26.14 -7.45
C LYS A 252 -25.52 24.79 -7.57
N GLY A 253 -26.75 24.81 -8.08
CA GLY A 253 -27.55 23.59 -8.27
C GLY A 253 -28.39 23.17 -7.05
N SER A 254 -28.12 23.69 -5.85
CA SER A 254 -28.96 23.47 -4.67
C SER A 254 -30.27 24.27 -4.73
N ILE A 255 -31.25 23.81 -3.97
CA ILE A 255 -32.53 24.53 -3.82
C ILE A 255 -32.42 25.48 -2.64
N ALA A 256 -32.75 26.76 -2.84
CA ALA A 256 -32.72 27.74 -1.76
C ALA A 256 -33.78 27.41 -0.68
N ALA A 257 -33.34 27.11 0.53
CA ALA A 257 -34.23 26.83 1.66
C ALA A 257 -34.95 28.07 2.17
N PHE A 258 -34.40 29.25 1.91
CA PHE A 258 -34.94 30.57 2.31
C PHE A 258 -34.61 31.61 1.23
N ASP A 259 -35.25 32.80 1.36
CA ASP A 259 -35.00 33.91 0.45
C ASP A 259 -33.60 34.50 0.66
N ILE A 260 -32.72 34.38 -0.33
CA ILE A 260 -31.40 35.01 -0.30
C ILE A 260 -31.54 36.47 -0.72
N LYS A 261 -31.37 37.38 0.25
CA LYS A 261 -31.56 38.81 0.07
C LYS A 261 -30.22 39.55 0.17
N HIS A 262 -30.05 40.57 -0.68
CA HIS A 262 -28.98 41.55 -0.52
C HIS A 262 -29.62 42.93 -0.34
N LYS A 263 -29.39 43.53 0.84
CA LYS A 263 -30.13 44.73 1.28
C LYS A 263 -31.63 44.52 1.21
N SER A 264 -32.37 45.16 0.30
CA SER A 264 -33.84 45.01 0.15
C SER A 264 -34.25 44.18 -1.06
N LYS A 265 -33.30 43.65 -1.86
CA LYS A 265 -33.60 42.93 -3.10
C LYS A 265 -33.40 41.41 -2.90
N VAL A 266 -34.44 40.64 -3.23
CA VAL A 266 -34.36 39.17 -3.27
C VAL A 266 -33.63 38.76 -4.53
N ILE A 267 -32.51 38.06 -4.36
CA ILE A 267 -31.71 37.52 -5.47
C ILE A 267 -32.18 36.11 -5.82
N VAL A 268 -32.41 35.26 -4.82
CA VAL A 268 -32.94 33.91 -5.00
C VAL A 268 -34.13 33.72 -4.09
N PRO A 269 -35.32 33.48 -4.63
CA PRO A 269 -36.49 33.19 -3.80
C PRO A 269 -36.44 31.76 -3.24
N LYS A 270 -37.07 31.54 -2.07
CA LYS A 270 -37.24 30.24 -1.44
C LYS A 270 -37.83 29.21 -2.42
N GLY A 271 -37.29 27.98 -2.40
CA GLY A 271 -37.74 26.86 -3.24
C GLY A 271 -37.22 26.88 -4.68
N LYS A 272 -36.49 27.90 -5.11
CA LYS A 272 -35.89 27.92 -6.44
C LYS A 272 -34.45 27.37 -6.42
N ARG A 273 -34.07 26.66 -7.51
CA ARG A 273 -32.73 26.20 -7.72
C ARG A 273 -31.77 27.35 -8.02
N ILE A 274 -30.62 27.38 -7.36
CA ILE A 274 -29.59 28.40 -7.57
C ILE A 274 -28.91 28.14 -8.92
N THR A 275 -29.08 29.11 -9.83
CA THR A 275 -28.58 29.06 -11.21
C THR A 275 -27.40 30.02 -11.41
N ILE A 276 -26.69 29.87 -12.53
CA ILE A 276 -25.57 30.75 -12.91
C ILE A 276 -26.04 32.22 -12.97
N ARG A 277 -27.25 32.48 -13.43
CA ARG A 277 -27.83 33.86 -13.48
C ARG A 277 -27.93 34.49 -12.10
N HIS A 278 -28.31 33.71 -11.09
CA HIS A 278 -28.39 34.18 -9.70
C HIS A 278 -27.00 34.51 -9.15
N ILE A 279 -26.00 33.68 -9.50
CA ILE A 279 -24.59 33.86 -9.11
C ILE A 279 -24.02 35.13 -9.75
N GLU A 280 -24.29 35.37 -11.03
CA GLU A 280 -23.88 36.60 -11.74
C GLU A 280 -24.53 37.85 -11.13
N SER A 281 -25.80 37.75 -10.79
CA SER A 281 -26.54 38.85 -10.13
C SER A 281 -25.93 39.16 -8.74
N ALA A 282 -25.51 38.14 -7.99
CA ALA A 282 -24.87 38.32 -6.70
C ALA A 282 -23.45 38.93 -6.85
N LYS A 283 -22.67 38.47 -7.84
CA LYS A 283 -21.33 39.03 -8.16
C LYS A 283 -21.43 40.51 -8.58
N THR A 284 -22.43 40.86 -9.42
CA THR A 284 -22.68 42.23 -9.84
C THR A 284 -23.05 43.11 -8.66
N SER A 285 -23.78 42.58 -7.68
CA SER A 285 -24.17 43.29 -6.45
C SER A 285 -23.05 43.34 -5.41
N LYS A 286 -21.82 42.76 -5.68
CA LYS A 286 -20.69 42.65 -4.74
C LYS A 286 -21.08 42.07 -3.37
N MET A 287 -22.01 41.11 -3.36
CA MET A 287 -22.49 40.47 -2.14
C MET A 287 -21.41 39.58 -1.54
N LYS A 288 -20.98 39.89 -0.32
CA LYS A 288 -20.01 39.07 0.44
C LYS A 288 -20.68 38.20 1.50
N SER A 289 -21.78 38.66 2.07
CA SER A 289 -22.56 37.99 3.10
C SER A 289 -24.06 38.14 2.85
N PHE A 290 -24.85 37.19 3.34
CA PHE A 290 -26.31 37.25 3.27
C PHE A 290 -26.92 36.79 4.59
N GLN A 291 -28.08 37.34 4.89
CA GLN A 291 -28.84 37.00 6.09
C GLN A 291 -29.37 35.57 5.99
N ILE A 292 -29.24 34.83 7.09
CA ILE A 292 -29.77 33.47 7.23
C ILE A 292 -30.80 33.43 8.37
N PRO A 293 -31.86 32.61 8.26
CA PRO A 293 -32.77 32.37 9.36
C PRO A 293 -32.11 31.45 10.41
N ASN A 294 -32.59 31.54 11.66
CA ASN A 294 -32.07 30.72 12.77
C ASN A 294 -32.16 29.20 12.46
N GLU A 295 -33.23 28.81 11.77
CA GLU A 295 -33.46 27.41 11.35
C GLU A 295 -32.36 26.85 10.44
N PHE A 296 -31.67 27.71 9.70
CA PHE A 296 -30.57 27.27 8.80
C PHE A 296 -29.34 26.77 9.57
N LEU A 297 -29.16 27.27 10.79
CA LEU A 297 -28.06 26.86 11.65
C LEU A 297 -28.31 25.49 12.31
N TRP A 298 -29.56 25.04 12.38
CA TRP A 298 -29.87 23.75 12.98
C TRP A 298 -29.23 22.62 12.22
N GLY A 299 -28.52 21.75 12.96
CA GLY A 299 -27.81 20.61 12.39
C GLY A 299 -26.44 20.95 11.77
N LYS A 300 -26.09 22.24 11.68
CA LYS A 300 -24.71 22.61 11.28
C LYS A 300 -23.74 22.33 12.41
N ARG A 301 -22.46 22.12 12.05
CA ARG A 301 -21.40 21.81 13.01
C ARG A 301 -20.41 22.95 13.11
N ILE A 302 -19.84 23.10 14.30
CA ILE A 302 -18.90 24.17 14.64
C ILE A 302 -17.48 23.70 14.36
N CYS A 303 -16.68 24.60 13.79
CA CYS A 303 -15.29 24.33 13.46
C CYS A 303 -14.37 24.48 14.66
N ASN A 304 -14.58 25.52 15.49
CA ASN A 304 -13.71 25.91 16.58
C ASN A 304 -14.46 25.99 17.90
N ASP A 305 -13.77 25.80 19.02
CA ASP A 305 -14.35 26.10 20.33
C ASP A 305 -14.72 27.58 20.40
N VAL A 306 -15.94 27.84 20.78
CA VAL A 306 -16.46 29.20 20.97
C VAL A 306 -16.49 29.52 22.45
N ILE A 307 -15.62 30.44 22.85
CA ILE A 307 -15.42 30.85 24.23
C ILE A 307 -16.08 32.22 24.45
N ASP A 308 -16.86 32.34 25.49
CA ASP A 308 -17.37 33.64 25.93
C ASP A 308 -16.21 34.52 26.44
N GLN A 309 -16.05 35.69 25.84
CA GLN A 309 -15.00 36.62 26.19
C GLN A 309 -15.19 37.26 27.59
N SER A 310 -16.42 37.17 28.14
CA SER A 310 -16.75 37.76 29.44
C SER A 310 -16.55 36.78 30.60
N THR A 311 -16.90 35.52 30.43
CA THR A 311 -16.86 34.46 31.47
C THR A 311 -15.68 33.51 31.31
N GLY A 312 -15.11 33.41 30.11
CA GLY A 312 -14.07 32.43 29.80
C GLY A 312 -14.59 30.99 29.65
N GLU A 313 -15.89 30.79 29.74
CA GLU A 313 -16.51 29.46 29.55
C GLU A 313 -16.65 29.09 28.07
N VAL A 314 -16.49 27.81 27.77
CA VAL A 314 -16.70 27.27 26.42
C VAL A 314 -18.21 27.10 26.22
N ILE A 315 -18.80 27.94 25.37
CA ILE A 315 -20.24 27.88 25.03
C ILE A 315 -20.49 26.70 24.07
N LEU A 316 -19.63 26.51 23.10
CA LEU A 316 -19.74 25.48 22.08
C LEU A 316 -18.39 24.81 21.85
N SER A 317 -18.39 23.49 21.84
CA SER A 317 -17.19 22.70 21.56
C SER A 317 -17.00 22.44 20.06
N CYS A 318 -15.77 22.23 19.65
CA CYS A 318 -15.41 21.83 18.30
C CYS A 318 -16.17 20.55 17.89
N ASN A 319 -16.65 20.48 16.64
CA ASN A 319 -17.50 19.42 16.09
C ASN A 319 -18.93 19.31 16.69
N GLN A 320 -19.31 20.14 17.64
CA GLN A 320 -20.63 20.09 18.23
C GLN A 320 -21.70 20.50 17.21
N GLN A 321 -22.81 19.75 17.17
CA GLN A 321 -23.96 20.08 16.32
C GLN A 321 -24.79 21.19 16.97
N ILE A 322 -25.14 22.20 16.20
CA ILE A 322 -25.96 23.31 16.66
C ILE A 322 -27.41 22.85 16.79
N THR A 323 -27.95 22.88 18.02
CA THR A 323 -29.37 22.65 18.36
C THR A 323 -30.11 23.99 18.51
N GLN A 324 -31.43 23.91 18.59
CA GLN A 324 -32.24 25.10 18.80
C GLN A 324 -31.88 25.83 20.09
N GLU A 325 -31.70 25.12 21.19
CA GLU A 325 -31.33 25.68 22.50
C GLU A 325 -29.98 26.41 22.44
N LEU A 326 -29.02 25.85 21.71
CA LEU A 326 -27.70 26.47 21.53
C LEU A 326 -27.75 27.75 20.70
N VAL A 327 -28.67 27.87 19.73
CA VAL A 327 -28.87 29.12 18.99
C VAL A 327 -29.39 30.25 19.91
N GLU A 328 -30.27 29.94 20.85
CA GLU A 328 -30.76 30.89 21.86
C GLU A 328 -29.60 31.33 22.78
N THR A 329 -28.80 30.41 23.27
CA THR A 329 -27.60 30.70 24.07
C THR A 329 -26.56 31.56 23.30
N ILE A 330 -26.37 31.32 22.00
CA ILE A 330 -25.49 32.13 21.14
C ILE A 330 -26.03 33.58 21.01
N LEU A 331 -27.34 33.75 20.91
CA LEU A 331 -27.96 35.09 20.82
C LEU A 331 -27.90 35.88 22.13
N GLU A 332 -27.95 35.18 23.28
CA GLU A 332 -27.80 35.76 24.60
C GLU A 332 -26.34 36.12 24.93
N SER A 333 -25.40 35.41 24.32
CA SER A 333 -23.97 35.70 24.50
C SER A 333 -23.52 36.92 23.68
N ASN A 334 -22.48 37.62 24.13
CA ASN A 334 -21.89 38.78 23.43
C ASN A 334 -21.01 38.39 22.24
N LEU A 335 -21.27 37.25 21.58
CA LEU A 335 -20.51 36.78 20.46
C LEU A 335 -20.75 37.63 19.21
N LYS A 336 -19.69 38.03 18.53
CA LYS A 336 -19.77 38.81 17.28
C LYS A 336 -19.64 37.94 16.04
N LYS A 337 -18.86 36.84 16.12
CA LYS A 337 -18.63 35.92 15.01
C LYS A 337 -18.26 34.53 15.52
N PHE A 338 -18.63 33.51 14.75
CA PHE A 338 -18.19 32.13 14.93
C PHE A 338 -18.07 31.44 13.57
N GLU A 339 -17.44 30.27 13.52
CA GLU A 339 -17.18 29.54 12.29
C GLU A 339 -17.95 28.22 12.28
N ILE A 340 -18.62 27.95 11.18
CA ILE A 340 -19.34 26.70 10.93
C ILE A 340 -18.72 25.96 9.75
N LEU A 341 -18.81 24.64 9.78
CA LEU A 341 -18.34 23.79 8.68
C LEU A 341 -19.30 23.86 7.49
N HIS A 342 -18.73 23.93 6.30
CA HIS A 342 -19.51 23.88 5.07
C HIS A 342 -19.87 22.42 4.75
N THR A 343 -21.00 21.97 5.28
CA THR A 343 -21.56 20.64 5.02
C THR A 343 -22.94 20.75 4.40
N ASN A 344 -23.26 19.83 3.46
CA ASN A 344 -24.57 19.70 2.85
C ASN A 344 -24.90 18.21 2.62
N GLU A 345 -26.14 17.93 2.24
CA GLU A 345 -26.60 16.55 1.97
C GLU A 345 -26.33 16.09 0.53
N LEU A 346 -25.91 16.99 -0.36
CA LEU A 346 -25.77 16.69 -1.79
C LEU A 346 -24.39 16.16 -2.14
N ASP A 347 -23.34 16.92 -1.81
CA ASP A 347 -21.99 16.68 -2.30
C ASP A 347 -20.89 16.90 -1.23
N ARG A 348 -21.25 17.30 0.00
CA ARG A 348 -20.30 17.54 1.11
C ARG A 348 -20.85 16.99 2.42
N GLY A 349 -20.93 15.68 2.52
CA GLY A 349 -21.45 15.00 3.71
C GLY A 349 -20.55 15.16 4.95
N PRO A 350 -21.14 15.16 6.16
CA PRO A 350 -20.41 15.33 7.44
C PRO A 350 -19.72 14.02 7.92
N PHE A 351 -19.08 13.28 7.02
CA PHE A 351 -18.58 11.93 7.29
C PHE A 351 -17.51 11.88 8.38
N ILE A 352 -16.53 12.78 8.31
CA ILE A 352 -15.45 12.85 9.32
C ILE A 352 -16.00 13.38 10.66
N CYS A 353 -16.95 14.31 10.61
CA CYS A 353 -17.63 14.79 11.81
C CYS A 353 -18.35 13.65 12.55
N ASN A 354 -19.12 12.83 11.82
CA ASN A 354 -19.80 11.66 12.38
C ASN A 354 -18.81 10.61 12.90
N THR A 355 -17.64 10.52 12.28
CA THR A 355 -16.58 9.62 12.73
C THR A 355 -15.93 10.12 14.03
N LEU A 356 -15.74 11.44 14.17
CA LEU A 356 -15.25 12.06 15.40
C LEU A 356 -16.23 11.89 16.58
N ASP A 357 -17.52 11.85 16.33
CA ASP A 357 -18.53 11.61 17.40
C ASP A 357 -18.44 10.18 17.97
N VAL A 358 -17.96 9.22 17.19
CA VAL A 358 -17.80 7.81 17.60
C VAL A 358 -16.41 7.53 18.14
N ASP A 359 -15.46 8.43 17.91
CA ASP A 359 -14.08 8.29 18.35
C ASP A 359 -13.94 8.48 19.87
N PRO A 360 -13.53 7.44 20.63
CA PRO A 360 -13.37 7.57 22.08
C PRO A 360 -12.08 8.27 22.50
N THR A 361 -11.18 8.58 21.56
CA THR A 361 -9.87 9.18 21.86
C THR A 361 -9.94 10.70 21.81
N THR A 362 -9.16 11.37 22.63
CA THR A 362 -9.04 12.83 22.67
C THR A 362 -7.68 13.30 22.19
N ASP A 363 -6.62 12.58 22.56
CA ASP A 363 -5.23 12.96 22.37
C ASP A 363 -4.46 11.95 21.54
N GLN A 364 -3.28 12.37 21.07
CA GLN A 364 -2.36 11.50 20.31
C GLN A 364 -1.98 10.24 21.11
N GLU A 365 -1.69 10.40 22.40
CA GLU A 365 -1.28 9.28 23.27
C GLU A 365 -2.37 8.21 23.39
N THR A 366 -3.61 8.64 23.62
CA THR A 366 -4.76 7.74 23.74
C THR A 366 -5.02 7.01 22.42
N ALA A 367 -4.84 7.68 21.28
CA ALA A 367 -4.98 7.08 19.95
C ALA A 367 -3.90 6.01 19.68
N LEU A 368 -2.64 6.28 20.00
CA LEU A 368 -1.54 5.32 19.89
C LEU A 368 -1.76 4.09 20.77
N ILE A 369 -2.25 4.29 22.00
CA ILE A 369 -2.58 3.19 22.93
C ILE A 369 -3.70 2.31 22.39
N GLU A 370 -4.74 2.91 21.80
CA GLU A 370 -5.85 2.14 21.22
C GLU A 370 -5.40 1.30 20.00
N ILE A 371 -4.54 1.86 19.14
CA ILE A 371 -3.92 1.12 18.03
C ILE A 371 -3.06 -0.03 18.58
N TYR A 372 -2.28 0.22 19.63
CA TYR A 372 -1.44 -0.81 20.24
C TYR A 372 -2.27 -1.97 20.81
N ARG A 373 -3.35 -1.66 21.55
CA ARG A 373 -4.28 -2.68 22.10
C ARG A 373 -4.94 -3.51 21.00
N MET A 374 -5.28 -2.88 19.87
CA MET A 374 -5.84 -3.59 18.73
C MET A 374 -4.82 -4.54 18.10
N MET A 375 -3.57 -4.11 17.94
CA MET A 375 -2.52 -4.90 17.29
C MET A 375 -1.96 -6.00 18.19
N ARG A 376 -1.84 -5.74 19.50
CA ARG A 376 -1.29 -6.66 20.50
C ARG A 376 -2.23 -6.81 21.69
N PRO A 377 -3.33 -7.57 21.51
CA PRO A 377 -4.27 -7.80 22.60
C PRO A 377 -3.59 -8.58 23.73
N GLY A 378 -3.76 -8.06 24.97
CA GLY A 378 -3.22 -8.69 26.18
C GLY A 378 -1.87 -8.19 26.66
N GLU A 379 -1.15 -7.39 25.87
CA GLU A 379 0.07 -6.71 26.33
C GLU A 379 -0.27 -5.34 26.94
N PRO A 380 0.33 -4.97 28.09
CA PRO A 380 0.13 -3.64 28.66
C PRO A 380 0.77 -2.57 27.75
N PRO A 381 0.03 -1.54 27.33
CA PRO A 381 0.55 -0.50 26.45
C PRO A 381 1.44 0.46 27.26
N THR A 382 2.67 0.70 26.77
CA THR A 382 3.51 1.81 27.19
C THR A 382 3.55 2.85 26.09
N LYS A 383 3.73 4.13 26.42
CA LYS A 383 3.75 5.24 25.45
C LYS A 383 4.80 5.00 24.36
N ASP A 384 6.02 4.67 24.77
CA ASP A 384 7.13 4.45 23.85
C ASP A 384 6.91 3.24 22.94
N ALA A 385 6.41 2.12 23.49
CA ALA A 385 6.13 0.93 22.71
C ALA A 385 4.98 1.15 21.71
N ALA A 386 3.97 1.94 22.08
CA ALA A 386 2.86 2.29 21.19
C ALA A 386 3.33 3.18 20.02
N SER A 387 4.11 4.23 20.31
CA SER A 387 4.71 5.11 19.32
C SER A 387 5.63 4.34 18.36
N GLN A 388 6.54 3.53 18.92
CA GLN A 388 7.45 2.69 18.13
C GLN A 388 6.69 1.69 17.22
N LEU A 389 5.62 1.08 17.74
CA LEU A 389 4.81 0.17 16.95
C LEU A 389 4.17 0.89 15.76
N PHE A 390 3.56 2.07 16.00
CA PHE A 390 2.91 2.84 14.94
C PHE A 390 3.90 3.30 13.86
N MET A 391 5.07 3.82 14.26
CA MET A 391 6.15 4.17 13.33
C MET A 391 6.60 2.96 12.50
N ASN A 392 6.75 1.80 13.12
CA ASN A 392 7.15 0.56 12.46
C ASN A 392 6.10 0.03 11.47
N LEU A 393 4.81 0.37 11.63
CA LEU A 393 3.76 -0.08 10.73
C LEU A 393 3.81 0.62 9.37
N PHE A 394 4.12 1.93 9.33
CA PHE A 394 3.94 2.74 8.12
C PHE A 394 5.15 3.61 7.74
N GLN A 395 5.96 4.04 8.69
CA GLN A 395 7.01 5.05 8.50
C GLN A 395 8.43 4.48 8.51
N SER A 396 8.63 3.23 8.91
CA SER A 396 9.94 2.59 8.91
C SER A 396 10.25 1.94 7.57
N SER A 397 11.31 2.37 6.90
CA SER A 397 11.81 1.78 5.65
C SER A 397 12.16 0.30 5.76
N ASP A 398 12.53 -0.16 6.97
CA ASP A 398 12.88 -1.56 7.21
C ASP A 398 11.68 -2.49 7.16
N ARG A 399 10.50 -1.98 7.50
CA ARG A 399 9.27 -2.77 7.66
C ARG A 399 8.18 -2.46 6.66
N TYR A 400 8.19 -1.28 6.08
CA TYR A 400 7.19 -0.81 5.13
C TYR A 400 7.85 -0.31 3.84
N ASP A 401 7.35 -0.77 2.70
CA ASP A 401 7.83 -0.33 1.39
C ASP A 401 6.71 -0.46 0.35
N LEU A 402 6.40 0.64 -0.32
CA LEU A 402 5.49 0.68 -1.46
C LEU A 402 6.14 0.21 -2.77
N SER A 403 7.46 0.16 -2.82
CA SER A 403 8.28 0.08 -4.05
C SER A 403 8.11 1.28 -4.99
N ALA A 404 9.02 1.45 -5.94
CA ALA A 404 8.94 2.53 -6.93
C ALA A 404 7.65 2.47 -7.77
N VAL A 405 7.24 1.26 -8.18
CA VAL A 405 6.01 1.04 -8.95
C VAL A 405 4.76 1.37 -8.10
N GLY A 406 4.74 0.93 -6.85
CA GLY A 406 3.63 1.21 -5.94
C GLY A 406 3.51 2.70 -5.64
N ARG A 407 4.62 3.40 -5.42
CA ARG A 407 4.65 4.85 -5.20
C ARG A 407 4.16 5.63 -6.42
N MET A 408 4.62 5.28 -7.61
CA MET A 408 4.15 5.89 -8.86
C MET A 408 2.64 5.72 -9.03
N LYS A 409 2.12 4.52 -8.84
CA LYS A 409 0.67 4.26 -8.95
C LYS A 409 -0.14 4.99 -7.88
N PHE A 410 0.36 5.01 -6.65
CA PHE A 410 -0.24 5.75 -5.55
C PHE A 410 -0.35 7.23 -5.91
N ASN A 411 0.76 7.86 -6.27
CA ASN A 411 0.81 9.29 -6.61
C ASN A 411 -0.12 9.62 -7.79
N THR A 412 -0.10 8.81 -8.85
CA THR A 412 -0.99 8.98 -10.00
C THR A 412 -2.47 8.90 -9.59
N ARG A 413 -2.84 7.95 -8.73
CA ARG A 413 -4.24 7.73 -8.33
C ARG A 413 -4.78 8.85 -7.44
N VAL A 414 -3.96 9.41 -6.54
CA VAL A 414 -4.35 10.56 -5.70
C VAL A 414 -4.18 11.91 -6.39
N GLY A 415 -3.75 11.92 -7.67
CA GLY A 415 -3.66 13.13 -8.49
C GLY A 415 -2.38 13.97 -8.29
N ARG A 416 -1.32 13.38 -7.74
CA ARG A 416 -0.02 14.04 -7.66
C ARG A 416 0.69 14.05 -9.01
N THR A 417 1.44 15.09 -9.29
CA THR A 417 2.26 15.22 -10.52
C THR A 417 3.59 14.49 -10.41
N GLU A 418 4.09 14.29 -9.19
CA GLU A 418 5.33 13.59 -8.90
C GLU A 418 5.14 12.09 -9.06
N THR A 419 6.02 11.45 -9.84
CA THR A 419 6.00 9.99 -10.07
C THR A 419 6.90 9.24 -9.11
N GLU A 420 7.83 9.92 -8.45
CA GLU A 420 8.81 9.39 -7.52
C GLU A 420 8.50 9.82 -6.09
N GLY A 421 9.09 9.17 -5.11
CA GLY A 421 8.95 9.48 -3.70
C GLY A 421 9.46 8.35 -2.81
N GLU A 422 9.42 8.56 -1.52
CA GLU A 422 9.84 7.56 -0.54
C GLU A 422 8.95 6.32 -0.54
N GLY A 423 9.53 5.16 -0.26
CA GLY A 423 8.80 3.89 -0.15
C GLY A 423 7.88 3.82 1.08
N THR A 424 8.11 4.64 2.08
CA THR A 424 7.32 4.71 3.31
C THR A 424 6.04 5.53 3.12
N LEU A 425 5.04 5.32 3.97
CA LEU A 425 3.78 6.05 3.91
C LEU A 425 3.90 7.33 4.74
N ALA A 426 3.84 8.48 4.08
CA ALA A 426 3.86 9.78 4.74
C ALA A 426 2.49 10.14 5.36
N ASN A 427 2.46 11.11 6.27
CA ASN A 427 1.22 11.59 6.88
C ASN A 427 0.24 12.12 5.83
N GLU A 428 0.76 12.88 4.87
CA GLU A 428 -0.01 13.46 3.76
C GLU A 428 -0.64 12.39 2.88
N ASP A 429 0.01 11.23 2.72
CA ASP A 429 -0.52 10.12 1.93
C ASP A 429 -1.83 9.59 2.51
N ILE A 430 -1.88 9.40 3.83
CA ILE A 430 -3.06 8.92 4.53
C ILE A 430 -4.22 9.93 4.41
N ILE A 431 -3.92 11.21 4.55
CA ILE A 431 -4.90 12.28 4.41
C ILE A 431 -5.47 12.32 2.99
N GLU A 432 -4.63 12.22 1.97
CA GLU A 432 -5.08 12.25 0.57
C GLU A 432 -5.91 11.03 0.20
N VAL A 433 -5.59 9.84 0.72
CA VAL A 433 -6.43 8.65 0.55
C VAL A 433 -7.81 8.88 1.14
N LEU A 434 -7.91 9.43 2.35
CA LEU A 434 -9.19 9.74 2.97
C LEU A 434 -9.96 10.82 2.19
N LYS A 435 -9.29 11.88 1.73
CA LYS A 435 -9.90 12.92 0.88
C LYS A 435 -10.47 12.34 -0.41
N THR A 436 -9.69 11.50 -1.09
CA THR A 436 -10.12 10.84 -2.33
C THR A 436 -11.30 9.90 -2.07
N LEU A 437 -11.29 9.14 -0.98
CA LEU A 437 -12.39 8.27 -0.58
C LEU A 437 -13.69 9.07 -0.32
N ILE A 438 -13.58 10.20 0.37
CA ILE A 438 -14.71 11.12 0.60
C ILE A 438 -15.19 11.73 -0.71
N ASN A 439 -14.30 12.11 -1.62
CA ASN A 439 -14.65 12.63 -2.94
C ASN A 439 -15.41 11.60 -3.78
N ILE A 440 -14.99 10.33 -3.74
CA ILE A 440 -15.71 9.22 -4.39
C ILE A 440 -17.12 9.08 -3.79
N ARG A 441 -17.23 9.12 -2.46
CA ARG A 441 -18.55 9.05 -1.79
C ARG A 441 -19.45 10.22 -2.15
N ASN A 442 -18.90 11.40 -2.34
CA ASN A 442 -19.60 12.61 -2.78
C ASN A 442 -19.90 12.63 -4.29
N GLY A 443 -19.33 11.70 -5.08
CA GLY A 443 -19.55 11.60 -6.53
C GLY A 443 -18.62 12.44 -7.39
N PHE A 444 -17.54 12.98 -6.83
CA PHE A 444 -16.54 13.76 -7.60
C PHE A 444 -15.48 12.88 -8.28
N ASP A 445 -15.32 11.64 -7.82
CA ASP A 445 -14.35 10.70 -8.38
C ASP A 445 -15.00 9.32 -8.53
N THR A 446 -14.32 8.40 -9.22
CA THR A 446 -14.79 7.05 -9.54
C THR A 446 -13.98 5.99 -8.85
N VAL A 447 -14.58 4.81 -8.65
CA VAL A 447 -13.90 3.63 -8.14
C VAL A 447 -12.99 3.01 -9.19
N ASP A 448 -12.01 2.24 -8.73
CA ASP A 448 -11.06 1.57 -9.60
C ASP A 448 -11.60 0.21 -10.06
N ASP A 449 -11.26 -0.17 -11.28
CA ASP A 449 -11.48 -1.52 -11.76
C ASP A 449 -10.31 -2.43 -11.30
N ILE A 450 -10.61 -3.33 -10.37
CA ILE A 450 -9.63 -4.22 -9.76
C ILE A 450 -9.11 -5.26 -10.74
N ASP A 451 -9.94 -5.70 -11.69
CA ASP A 451 -9.61 -6.76 -12.64
C ASP A 451 -8.89 -6.26 -13.88
N HIS A 452 -8.83 -4.95 -14.05
CA HIS A 452 -8.04 -4.32 -15.11
C HIS A 452 -6.56 -4.69 -14.98
N LEU A 453 -5.91 -5.18 -16.07
CA LEU A 453 -4.50 -5.59 -16.05
C LEU A 453 -3.53 -4.44 -15.75
N GLY A 454 -3.96 -3.19 -15.88
CA GLY A 454 -3.21 -2.05 -15.36
C GLY A 454 -3.08 -2.02 -13.84
N ASN A 455 -4.00 -2.65 -13.12
CA ASN A 455 -4.06 -2.73 -11.65
C ASN A 455 -3.53 -4.06 -11.09
N ARG A 456 -3.25 -4.99 -11.97
CA ARG A 456 -2.65 -6.29 -11.63
C ARG A 456 -1.23 -6.35 -12.21
N ARG A 457 -0.31 -6.95 -11.46
CA ARG A 457 1.11 -7.05 -11.82
C ARG A 457 1.52 -8.52 -11.87
N VAL A 458 2.41 -8.85 -12.79
CA VAL A 458 3.05 -10.16 -12.85
C VAL A 458 4.30 -10.15 -11.98
N LYS A 459 4.34 -11.03 -11.00
CA LYS A 459 5.48 -11.28 -10.13
C LYS A 459 6.24 -12.49 -10.65
N CYS A 460 7.47 -12.28 -11.08
CA CYS A 460 8.31 -13.32 -11.67
C CYS A 460 9.10 -14.08 -10.60
N VAL A 461 9.73 -15.17 -11.01
CA VAL A 461 10.47 -16.06 -10.12
C VAL A 461 11.58 -15.36 -9.32
N GLY A 462 12.35 -14.47 -9.94
CA GLY A 462 13.43 -13.75 -9.25
C GLY A 462 12.91 -12.94 -8.06
N GLU A 463 11.83 -12.20 -8.27
CA GLU A 463 11.18 -11.40 -7.22
C GLU A 463 10.55 -12.28 -6.11
N MET A 464 10.02 -13.45 -6.47
CA MET A 464 9.48 -14.38 -5.48
C MET A 464 10.58 -14.96 -4.60
N VAL A 465 11.68 -15.39 -5.21
CA VAL A 465 12.84 -15.95 -4.49
C VAL A 465 13.50 -14.87 -3.63
N GLU A 466 13.60 -13.64 -4.11
CA GLU A 466 14.08 -12.49 -3.34
C GLU A 466 13.28 -12.30 -2.03
N ASN A 467 11.96 -12.31 -2.11
CA ASN A 467 11.10 -12.18 -0.92
C ASN A 467 11.26 -13.34 0.06
N VAL A 468 11.35 -14.57 -0.45
CA VAL A 468 11.57 -15.77 0.37
C VAL A 468 12.96 -15.74 1.05
N PHE A 469 13.98 -15.33 0.32
CA PHE A 469 15.32 -15.16 0.84
C PHE A 469 15.39 -14.09 1.93
N ARG A 470 14.72 -12.95 1.72
CA ARG A 470 14.57 -11.87 2.72
C ARG A 470 13.93 -12.36 4.02
N ILE A 471 12.86 -13.16 3.94
CA ILE A 471 12.22 -13.76 5.12
C ILE A 471 13.22 -14.65 5.88
N GLY A 472 13.99 -15.46 5.15
CA GLY A 472 15.06 -16.27 5.74
C GLY A 472 16.14 -15.43 6.42
N LEU A 473 16.57 -14.34 5.77
CA LEU A 473 17.61 -13.45 6.27
C LEU A 473 17.16 -12.67 7.53
N VAL A 474 15.90 -12.21 7.59
CA VAL A 474 15.33 -11.57 8.79
C VAL A 474 15.27 -12.54 9.98
N ARG A 475 15.01 -13.83 9.73
CA ARG A 475 15.12 -14.86 10.80
C ARG A 475 16.55 -15.03 11.29
N VAL A 476 17.54 -14.96 10.37
CA VAL A 476 18.97 -14.98 10.73
C VAL A 476 19.34 -13.74 11.52
N GLU A 477 18.89 -12.54 11.10
CA GLU A 477 19.09 -11.28 11.81
C GLU A 477 18.65 -11.40 13.29
N LYS A 478 17.43 -11.91 13.51
CA LYS A 478 16.91 -12.10 14.87
C LYS A 478 17.79 -13.04 15.69
N ALA A 479 18.19 -14.18 15.11
CA ALA A 479 19.07 -15.14 15.79
C ALA A 479 20.48 -14.57 16.06
N VAL A 480 20.99 -13.74 15.15
CA VAL A 480 22.27 -13.02 15.32
C VAL A 480 22.19 -12.03 16.47
N LYS A 481 21.13 -11.21 16.53
CA LYS A 481 20.89 -10.26 17.64
C LYS A 481 20.82 -10.97 18.99
N GLU A 482 20.09 -12.07 19.07
CA GLU A 482 19.98 -12.88 20.30
C GLU A 482 21.34 -13.46 20.71
N ARG A 483 22.13 -13.96 19.76
CA ARG A 483 23.46 -14.50 20.05
C ARG A 483 24.46 -13.43 20.48
N MET A 484 24.47 -12.29 19.78
CA MET A 484 25.35 -11.17 20.13
C MET A 484 25.07 -10.64 21.54
N SER A 485 23.80 -10.67 21.97
CA SER A 485 23.41 -10.20 23.31
C SER A 485 23.64 -11.20 24.44
N THR A 486 23.69 -12.50 24.13
CA THR A 486 23.88 -13.57 25.15
C THR A 486 25.34 -13.99 25.36
N MET A 487 26.21 -13.67 24.41
CA MET A 487 27.63 -14.01 24.51
C MET A 487 28.40 -12.97 25.31
N GLU A 488 29.18 -13.43 26.29
CA GLU A 488 30.07 -12.55 27.03
C GLU A 488 31.20 -12.03 26.10
N LEU A 489 31.51 -10.75 26.20
CA LEU A 489 32.52 -10.03 25.38
C LEU A 489 33.94 -10.60 25.45
N ALA A 490 34.19 -11.61 26.30
CA ALA A 490 35.49 -12.19 26.56
C ALA A 490 35.96 -13.29 25.59
N GLU A 491 35.06 -13.87 24.77
CA GLU A 491 35.42 -14.89 23.80
C GLU A 491 35.73 -14.26 22.43
N LYS A 492 36.76 -14.76 21.75
CA LYS A 492 37.12 -14.37 20.37
C LYS A 492 36.05 -14.82 19.39
N LEU A 493 34.97 -14.06 19.35
CA LEU A 493 33.80 -14.27 18.48
C LEU A 493 34.22 -14.08 17.02
N GLN A 494 34.01 -15.10 16.20
CA GLN A 494 34.15 -14.96 14.75
C GLN A 494 32.76 -14.85 14.10
N PRO A 495 32.59 -14.05 13.03
CA PRO A 495 31.32 -13.92 12.31
C PRO A 495 30.67 -15.25 11.92
N LYS A 496 31.50 -16.27 11.58
CA LYS A 496 31.01 -17.62 11.21
C LYS A 496 30.31 -18.36 12.35
N ASP A 497 30.64 -18.05 13.61
CA ASP A 497 30.07 -18.72 14.78
C ASP A 497 28.72 -18.11 15.18
N ILE A 498 28.51 -16.87 14.78
CA ILE A 498 27.28 -16.10 15.07
C ILE A 498 26.20 -16.41 14.04
N VAL A 499 26.55 -16.52 12.76
CA VAL A 499 25.59 -16.69 11.66
C VAL A 499 25.21 -18.16 11.48
N ASN A 500 23.91 -18.43 11.43
CA ASN A 500 23.34 -19.74 11.16
C ASN A 500 22.64 -19.77 9.80
N SER A 501 23.09 -20.65 8.91
CA SER A 501 22.52 -20.80 7.56
C SER A 501 21.17 -21.56 7.51
N LYS A 502 20.82 -22.32 8.57
CA LYS A 502 19.63 -23.19 8.58
C LYS A 502 18.31 -22.47 8.24
N PRO A 503 18.01 -21.26 8.78
CA PRO A 503 16.76 -20.57 8.47
C PRO A 503 16.60 -20.24 6.98
N ILE A 504 17.66 -19.81 6.31
CA ILE A 504 17.64 -19.49 4.89
C ILE A 504 17.44 -20.76 4.07
N THR A 505 18.23 -21.79 4.35
CA THR A 505 18.10 -23.08 3.67
C THR A 505 16.71 -23.68 3.83
N ALA A 506 16.10 -23.56 5.02
CA ALA A 506 14.75 -24.03 5.28
C ALA A 506 13.70 -23.28 4.46
N THR A 507 13.76 -21.95 4.40
CA THR A 507 12.80 -21.14 3.63
C THR A 507 12.91 -21.38 2.13
N LEU A 508 14.13 -21.53 1.60
CA LEU A 508 14.33 -21.86 0.19
C LEU A 508 13.82 -23.27 -0.15
N LYS A 509 14.12 -24.26 0.69
CA LYS A 509 13.60 -25.65 0.51
C LYS A 509 12.07 -25.69 0.58
N GLU A 510 11.45 -24.94 1.49
CA GLU A 510 10.00 -24.81 1.60
C GLU A 510 9.42 -24.22 0.31
N PHE A 511 9.97 -23.14 -0.20
CA PHE A 511 9.49 -22.51 -1.42
C PHE A 511 9.60 -23.42 -2.65
N PHE A 512 10.79 -23.92 -2.95
CA PHE A 512 10.98 -24.75 -4.14
C PHE A 512 10.33 -26.14 -4.05
N GLY A 513 10.17 -26.68 -2.83
CA GLY A 513 9.61 -28.00 -2.59
C GLY A 513 8.09 -28.05 -2.47
N THR A 514 7.49 -27.10 -1.72
CA THR A 514 6.08 -27.18 -1.28
C THR A 514 5.20 -26.04 -1.74
N SER A 515 5.76 -24.95 -2.30
CA SER A 515 4.94 -23.82 -2.79
C SER A 515 4.02 -24.23 -3.92
N GLN A 516 2.79 -23.69 -3.93
CA GLN A 516 1.82 -23.86 -5.02
C GLN A 516 2.33 -23.35 -6.38
N LEU A 517 3.27 -22.42 -6.37
CA LEU A 517 3.85 -21.82 -7.57
C LEU A 517 5.03 -22.61 -8.11
N SER A 518 5.69 -23.43 -7.29
CA SER A 518 6.73 -24.38 -7.72
C SER A 518 6.08 -25.71 -8.06
N GLN A 519 5.89 -25.97 -9.34
CA GLN A 519 5.17 -27.13 -9.87
C GLN A 519 6.12 -28.09 -10.57
N PHE A 520 5.77 -29.37 -10.60
CA PHE A 520 6.43 -30.33 -11.48
C PHE A 520 6.24 -29.92 -12.92
N MET A 521 7.29 -29.94 -13.72
CA MET A 521 7.21 -29.57 -15.13
C MET A 521 6.43 -30.63 -15.92
N ASP A 522 5.50 -30.17 -16.76
CA ASP A 522 4.80 -31.01 -17.72
C ASP A 522 5.75 -31.35 -18.85
N GLN A 523 6.18 -32.62 -18.98
CA GLN A 523 7.15 -33.09 -19.96
C GLN A 523 6.55 -33.99 -21.03
N ASN A 524 5.28 -33.79 -21.38
CA ASN A 524 4.62 -34.63 -22.42
C ASN A 524 5.16 -34.36 -23.83
N ASN A 525 5.42 -33.08 -24.12
CA ASN A 525 6.03 -32.63 -25.38
C ASN A 525 6.70 -31.27 -25.17
N PRO A 526 7.61 -30.83 -26.07
CA PRO A 526 8.30 -29.55 -25.93
C PRO A 526 7.37 -28.34 -25.85
N LEU A 527 6.21 -28.37 -26.51
CA LEU A 527 5.23 -27.29 -26.46
C LEU A 527 4.60 -27.16 -25.06
N ALA A 528 4.27 -28.32 -24.44
CA ALA A 528 3.74 -28.35 -23.07
C ALA A 528 4.73 -27.76 -22.06
N GLU A 529 6.02 -28.01 -22.21
CA GLU A 529 7.08 -27.41 -21.39
C GLU A 529 7.12 -25.88 -21.50
N ILE A 530 7.10 -25.37 -22.75
CA ILE A 530 7.10 -23.92 -23.00
C ILE A 530 5.84 -23.26 -22.44
N THR A 531 4.69 -23.85 -22.66
CA THR A 531 3.40 -23.37 -22.14
C THR A 531 3.42 -23.30 -20.62
N HIS A 532 3.93 -24.33 -19.96
CA HIS A 532 4.04 -24.36 -18.51
C HIS A 532 4.94 -23.23 -17.96
N LYS A 533 6.09 -22.98 -18.61
CA LYS A 533 7.02 -21.90 -18.23
C LYS A 533 6.43 -20.50 -18.44
N ARG A 534 5.49 -20.34 -19.38
CA ARG A 534 4.81 -19.08 -19.68
C ARG A 534 3.48 -18.90 -18.93
N ARG A 535 3.08 -19.89 -18.13
CA ARG A 535 1.82 -19.85 -17.35
C ARG A 535 1.87 -18.75 -16.29
N ILE A 536 0.73 -18.11 -16.08
CA ILE A 536 0.51 -17.10 -15.04
C ILE A 536 -0.58 -17.63 -14.11
N SER A 537 -0.35 -17.60 -12.80
CA SER A 537 -1.31 -18.04 -11.79
C SER A 537 -1.74 -16.87 -10.91
N SER A 538 -3.02 -16.79 -10.57
CA SER A 538 -3.52 -15.83 -9.57
C SER A 538 -3.46 -16.39 -8.14
N LEU A 539 -3.11 -17.66 -7.99
CA LEU A 539 -3.01 -18.37 -6.71
C LEU A 539 -1.67 -18.08 -6.01
N GLY A 540 -1.49 -18.59 -4.82
CA GLY A 540 -0.23 -18.55 -4.08
C GLY A 540 -0.18 -17.47 -2.99
N PRO A 541 0.97 -17.28 -2.35
CA PRO A 541 1.13 -16.34 -1.24
C PRO A 541 0.79 -14.90 -1.66
N GLY A 542 -0.12 -14.24 -0.92
CA GLY A 542 -0.59 -12.88 -1.24
C GLY A 542 -1.54 -12.80 -2.43
N GLY A 543 -1.89 -13.92 -3.07
CA GLY A 543 -2.85 -14.03 -4.15
C GLY A 543 -4.25 -14.47 -3.68
N LEU A 544 -5.03 -14.98 -4.63
CA LEU A 544 -6.39 -15.46 -4.39
C LEU A 544 -6.38 -16.92 -3.90
N SER A 545 -7.38 -17.30 -3.11
CA SER A 545 -7.68 -18.71 -2.83
C SER A 545 -8.79 -19.20 -3.77
N ARG A 546 -8.74 -20.47 -4.17
CA ARG A 546 -9.75 -21.06 -5.09
C ARG A 546 -11.18 -20.88 -4.58
N GLU A 547 -11.40 -21.05 -3.29
CA GLU A 547 -12.72 -20.98 -2.66
C GLU A 547 -13.28 -19.55 -2.58
N ARG A 548 -12.41 -18.54 -2.51
CA ARG A 548 -12.79 -17.13 -2.36
C ARG A 548 -12.76 -16.34 -3.67
N ALA A 549 -12.36 -16.97 -4.77
CA ALA A 549 -12.36 -16.33 -6.08
C ALA A 549 -13.80 -16.17 -6.59
N GLY A 550 -14.27 -14.93 -6.73
CA GLY A 550 -15.55 -14.61 -7.34
C GLY A 550 -15.57 -14.87 -8.85
N PHE A 551 -16.75 -14.90 -9.46
CA PHE A 551 -16.90 -15.07 -10.91
C PHE A 551 -16.16 -14.00 -11.70
N GLU A 552 -16.09 -12.77 -11.20
CA GLU A 552 -15.49 -11.62 -11.89
C GLU A 552 -14.00 -11.79 -12.15
N VAL A 553 -13.26 -12.41 -11.22
CA VAL A 553 -11.81 -12.68 -11.39
C VAL A 553 -11.57 -13.80 -12.39
N ARG A 554 -12.56 -14.68 -12.61
CA ARG A 554 -12.52 -15.81 -13.54
C ARG A 554 -12.93 -15.43 -14.96
N ASP A 555 -13.67 -14.31 -15.10
CA ASP A 555 -14.12 -13.82 -16.39
C ASP A 555 -12.99 -13.19 -17.21
N VAL A 556 -13.17 -13.18 -18.52
CA VAL A 556 -12.24 -12.53 -19.46
C VAL A 556 -12.50 -11.02 -19.43
N HIS A 557 -11.49 -10.27 -18.99
CA HIS A 557 -11.54 -8.82 -19.01
C HIS A 557 -11.11 -8.28 -20.39
N PRO A 558 -11.66 -7.17 -20.90
CA PRO A 558 -11.23 -6.57 -22.18
C PRO A 558 -9.74 -6.28 -22.29
N THR A 559 -9.07 -5.98 -21.17
CA THR A 559 -7.62 -5.73 -21.13
C THR A 559 -6.77 -6.97 -21.30
N HIS A 560 -7.37 -8.17 -21.28
CA HIS A 560 -6.68 -9.43 -21.58
C HIS A 560 -6.33 -9.57 -23.06
N TYR A 561 -6.96 -8.78 -23.93
CA TYR A 561 -6.71 -8.82 -25.37
C TYR A 561 -5.23 -8.61 -25.70
N GLY A 562 -4.66 -9.53 -26.46
CA GLY A 562 -3.24 -9.54 -26.84
C GLY A 562 -2.24 -9.85 -25.71
N ARG A 563 -2.72 -10.20 -24.49
CA ARG A 563 -1.87 -10.45 -23.30
C ARG A 563 -2.10 -11.82 -22.68
N ILE A 564 -3.34 -12.22 -22.48
CA ILE A 564 -3.71 -13.49 -21.86
C ILE A 564 -4.58 -14.26 -22.85
N CYS A 565 -4.26 -15.54 -23.09
CA CYS A 565 -5.03 -16.39 -23.97
C CYS A 565 -6.45 -16.60 -23.40
N PRO A 566 -7.52 -16.33 -24.16
CA PRO A 566 -8.88 -16.54 -23.67
C PRO A 566 -9.32 -18.01 -23.65
N ILE A 567 -8.58 -18.89 -24.34
CA ILE A 567 -8.90 -20.31 -24.46
C ILE A 567 -8.14 -21.13 -23.43
N GLU A 568 -6.83 -20.93 -23.35
CA GLU A 568 -5.96 -21.63 -22.40
C GLU A 568 -5.93 -20.89 -21.06
N THR A 569 -7.07 -20.80 -20.39
CA THR A 569 -7.16 -20.36 -19.00
C THR A 569 -7.54 -21.55 -18.14
N PRO A 570 -6.93 -21.74 -16.94
CA PRO A 570 -7.36 -22.78 -16.01
C PRO A 570 -8.85 -22.59 -15.69
N GLU A 571 -9.59 -23.68 -15.63
CA GLU A 571 -10.95 -23.67 -15.11
C GLU A 571 -10.95 -23.03 -13.71
N GLY A 572 -11.61 -21.93 -13.57
CA GLY A 572 -11.70 -21.00 -12.48
C GLY A 572 -11.36 -21.44 -11.08
#